data_c98bd2855a96fe529504355567e4088d
#
_entry.id   c98bd2855a96fe529504355567e4088d
#
_cell.length_a   1.000
_cell.length_b   1.000
_cell.length_c   1.000
_cell.angle_alpha   90.00
_cell.angle_beta   90.00
_cell.angle_gamma   90.00
#
_symmetry.space_group_name_H-M   'P 1'
#
loop_
_entity.id
_entity.type
_entity.pdbx_description
1 polymer ?
#
loop_
_entity_poly.entity_id
_entity_poly.type
_entity_poly.pdbx_seq_one_letter_code
_entity_poly.pdbx_strand_id
1 'polypeptide(L)'
;MNPLANKTASASGVGSAAEHRTFGRSIEWFANVLTNLGVLQEDADYHLLRTAMVIIFFFFGYQKWWAYEAQRLIPYISNGPLIFWLYPAFGIRGASWFLGSCEWTFGTLLFLGFWNKKLGALGALGSCATFIGTVTIIPFMPDGWDASAGGFPAMTGNVPFLMKDVVLLAVSVYLLKQDVQRVVLANALSGSPRR
;
A
#
# COMPACT_ATOMS: atom_id res chain seq x y z
N MET A 1 -0.58 -31.67 60.76
CA MET A 1 -1.20 -31.68 59.43
C MET A 1 -2.05 -30.43 59.30
N ASN A 2 -1.67 -29.51 58.43
CA ASN A 2 -2.26 -28.17 58.36
C ASN A 2 -3.24 -28.10 57.18
N PRO A 3 -4.55 -27.93 57.40
CA PRO A 3 -5.58 -27.98 56.34
C PRO A 3 -5.73 -26.69 55.52
N LEU A 4 -4.86 -25.69 55.69
CA LEU A 4 -4.99 -24.39 55.04
C LEU A 4 -4.20 -24.23 53.71
N ALA A 5 -3.38 -25.22 53.32
CA ALA A 5 -2.54 -25.10 52.13
C ALA A 5 -3.23 -25.49 50.79
N ASN A 6 -4.48 -25.98 50.83
CA ASN A 6 -5.15 -26.52 49.63
C ASN A 6 -6.27 -25.62 49.07
N LYS A 7 -6.45 -24.38 49.57
CA LYS A 7 -7.50 -23.47 49.08
C LYS A 7 -7.01 -22.38 48.12
N THR A 8 -5.71 -22.14 48.02
CA THR A 8 -5.16 -21.07 47.19
C THR A 8 -4.79 -21.50 45.75
N ALA A 9 -4.61 -22.81 45.51
CA ALA A 9 -4.29 -23.33 44.16
C ALA A 9 -5.48 -23.47 43.23
N SER A 10 -6.73 -23.45 43.76
CA SER A 10 -7.94 -23.60 42.94
C SER A 10 -8.51 -22.29 42.40
N ALA A 11 -8.15 -21.14 42.96
CA ALA A 11 -8.70 -19.84 42.55
C ALA A 11 -7.98 -19.21 41.37
N SER A 12 -6.71 -19.52 41.11
CA SER A 12 -5.94 -18.94 40.00
C SER A 12 -6.24 -19.59 38.63
N GLY A 13 -6.67 -20.85 38.63
CA GLY A 13 -6.99 -21.56 37.39
C GLY A 13 -8.37 -21.20 36.78
N VAL A 14 -9.32 -20.77 37.63
CA VAL A 14 -10.68 -20.44 37.17
C VAL A 14 -10.73 -19.04 36.53
N GLY A 15 -9.91 -18.08 36.99
CA GLY A 15 -9.82 -16.74 36.40
C GLY A 15 -9.24 -16.77 34.97
N SER A 16 -8.16 -17.53 34.78
CA SER A 16 -7.51 -17.66 33.47
C SER A 16 -8.44 -18.31 32.42
N ALA A 17 -9.17 -19.35 32.78
CA ALA A 17 -10.09 -20.03 31.86
C ALA A 17 -11.32 -19.17 31.51
N ALA A 18 -11.80 -18.33 32.42
CA ALA A 18 -12.89 -17.40 32.17
C ALA A 18 -12.45 -16.23 31.26
N GLU A 19 -11.26 -15.68 31.46
CA GLU A 19 -10.68 -14.64 30.61
C GLU A 19 -10.46 -15.15 29.18
N HIS A 20 -9.90 -16.35 29.01
CA HIS A 20 -9.73 -16.96 27.68
C HIS A 20 -11.05 -17.19 26.96
N ARG A 21 -12.13 -17.59 27.68
CA ARG A 21 -13.47 -17.76 27.08
C ARG A 21 -14.11 -16.45 26.72
N THR A 22 -13.94 -15.39 27.52
CA THR A 22 -14.50 -14.06 27.22
C THR A 22 -13.80 -13.44 26.03
N PHE A 23 -12.48 -13.57 25.95
CA PHE A 23 -11.68 -13.11 24.81
C PHE A 23 -12.04 -13.85 23.53
N GLY A 24 -12.23 -15.16 23.56
CA GLY A 24 -12.70 -15.97 22.42
C GLY A 24 -14.06 -15.51 21.90
N ARG A 25 -15.03 -15.29 22.80
CA ARG A 25 -16.37 -14.80 22.42
C ARG A 25 -16.36 -13.41 21.79
N SER A 26 -15.50 -12.53 22.25
CA SER A 26 -15.34 -11.19 21.65
C SER A 26 -14.77 -11.26 20.25
N ILE A 27 -13.79 -12.13 20.00
CA ILE A 27 -13.22 -12.35 18.66
C ILE A 27 -14.27 -12.98 17.73
N GLU A 28 -15.03 -13.97 18.19
CA GLU A 28 -16.10 -14.59 17.40
C GLU A 28 -17.20 -13.59 17.03
N TRP A 29 -17.64 -12.75 17.96
CA TRP A 29 -18.58 -11.68 17.67
C TRP A 29 -18.03 -10.71 16.62
N PHE A 30 -16.78 -10.29 16.76
CA PHE A 30 -16.13 -9.40 15.81
C PHE A 30 -15.97 -10.04 14.43
N ALA A 31 -15.58 -11.31 14.38
CA ALA A 31 -15.52 -12.07 13.12
C ALA A 31 -16.88 -12.15 12.43
N ASN A 32 -17.97 -12.41 13.20
CA ASN A 32 -19.34 -12.43 12.67
C ASN A 32 -19.75 -11.05 12.12
N VAL A 33 -19.41 -9.95 12.80
CA VAL A 33 -19.67 -8.60 12.30
C VAL A 33 -18.92 -8.35 10.98
N LEU A 34 -17.62 -8.70 10.90
CA LEU A 34 -16.84 -8.56 9.67
C LEU A 34 -17.38 -9.43 8.53
N THR A 35 -17.83 -10.64 8.83
CA THR A 35 -18.48 -11.53 7.83
C THR A 35 -19.77 -10.91 7.30
N ASN A 36 -20.61 -10.38 8.18
CA ASN A 36 -21.87 -9.73 7.79
C ASN A 36 -21.67 -8.44 7.00
N LEU A 37 -20.57 -7.71 7.25
CA LEU A 37 -20.16 -6.55 6.48
C LEU A 37 -19.52 -6.91 5.13
N GLY A 38 -19.35 -8.19 4.83
CA GLY A 38 -18.71 -8.65 3.60
C GLY A 38 -17.19 -8.44 3.54
N VAL A 39 -16.56 -8.02 4.64
CA VAL A 39 -15.11 -7.75 4.70
C VAL A 39 -14.29 -9.03 4.57
N LEU A 40 -14.84 -10.16 5.04
CA LEU A 40 -14.23 -11.49 4.94
C LEU A 40 -14.67 -12.27 3.68
N GLN A 41 -15.31 -11.60 2.71
CA GLN A 41 -15.61 -12.22 1.42
C GLN A 41 -14.33 -12.46 0.64
N GLU A 42 -14.34 -13.52 -0.14
CA GLU A 42 -13.25 -13.87 -1.04
C GLU A 42 -12.94 -12.67 -1.96
N ASP A 43 -11.68 -12.25 -2.04
CA ASP A 43 -11.19 -11.12 -2.83
C ASP A 43 -11.61 -9.70 -2.35
N ALA A 44 -12.28 -9.52 -1.22
CA ALA A 44 -12.66 -8.18 -0.74
C ALA A 44 -11.44 -7.28 -0.49
N ASP A 45 -10.38 -7.81 0.12
CA ASP A 45 -9.10 -7.15 0.36
C ASP A 45 -8.43 -6.71 -0.96
N TYR A 46 -8.40 -7.60 -1.96
CA TYR A 46 -7.87 -7.31 -3.28
C TYR A 46 -8.62 -6.16 -3.97
N HIS A 47 -9.96 -6.18 -3.93
CA HIS A 47 -10.76 -5.12 -4.52
C HIS A 47 -10.64 -3.80 -3.75
N LEU A 48 -10.58 -3.83 -2.43
CA LEU A 48 -10.39 -2.66 -1.59
C LEU A 48 -9.04 -1.99 -1.88
N LEU A 49 -7.94 -2.76 -1.89
CA LEU A 49 -6.61 -2.24 -2.16
C LEU A 49 -6.51 -1.67 -3.58
N ARG A 50 -7.12 -2.33 -4.58
CA ARG A 50 -7.19 -1.82 -5.94
C ARG A 50 -7.94 -0.50 -6.02
N THR A 51 -9.11 -0.41 -5.37
CA THR A 51 -9.90 0.83 -5.33
C THR A 51 -9.11 1.96 -4.70
N ALA A 52 -8.45 1.71 -3.57
CA ALA A 52 -7.62 2.70 -2.89
C ALA A 52 -6.48 3.21 -3.80
N MET A 53 -5.81 2.30 -4.53
CA MET A 53 -4.76 2.67 -5.46
C MET A 53 -5.27 3.49 -6.65
N VAL A 54 -6.43 3.14 -7.21
CA VAL A 54 -7.09 3.92 -8.27
C VAL A 54 -7.37 5.34 -7.79
N ILE A 55 -7.96 5.49 -6.60
CA ILE A 55 -8.25 6.81 -6.01
C ILE A 55 -6.96 7.62 -5.86
N ILE A 56 -5.91 7.03 -5.29
CA ILE A 56 -4.61 7.69 -5.10
C ILE A 56 -4.06 8.19 -6.45
N PHE A 57 -3.98 7.34 -7.46
CA PHE A 57 -3.44 7.72 -8.76
C PHE A 57 -4.24 8.82 -9.44
N PHE A 58 -5.57 8.79 -9.38
CA PHE A 58 -6.38 9.85 -9.99
C PHE A 58 -6.25 11.17 -9.25
N PHE A 59 -6.26 11.18 -7.92
CA PHE A 59 -6.16 12.42 -7.14
C PHE A 59 -4.75 13.04 -7.21
N PHE A 60 -3.70 12.24 -7.08
CA PHE A 60 -2.33 12.74 -7.19
C PHE A 60 -2.01 13.15 -8.63
N GLY A 61 -2.44 12.39 -9.63
CA GLY A 61 -2.29 12.75 -11.04
C GLY A 61 -3.01 14.04 -11.40
N TYR A 62 -4.22 14.27 -10.86
CA TYR A 62 -4.95 15.53 -11.05
C TYR A 62 -4.16 16.75 -10.57
N GLN A 63 -3.51 16.66 -9.41
CA GLN A 63 -2.72 17.77 -8.86
C GLN A 63 -1.56 18.19 -9.78
N LYS A 64 -0.99 17.25 -10.53
CA LYS A 64 0.16 17.50 -11.42
C LYS A 64 -0.14 18.50 -12.56
N TRP A 65 -1.40 18.74 -12.85
CA TRP A 65 -1.81 19.73 -13.87
C TRP A 65 -1.68 21.17 -13.40
N TRP A 66 -1.52 21.42 -12.08
CA TRP A 66 -1.52 22.74 -11.49
C TRP A 66 -0.10 23.26 -11.22
N ALA A 67 0.07 24.60 -11.32
CA ALA A 67 1.38 25.23 -11.19
C ALA A 67 1.97 25.06 -9.77
N TYR A 68 1.13 25.13 -8.74
CA TYR A 68 1.57 24.99 -7.35
C TYR A 68 2.22 23.63 -7.10
N GLU A 69 1.67 22.58 -7.68
CA GLU A 69 2.20 21.24 -7.51
C GLU A 69 3.54 21.06 -8.22
N ALA A 70 3.69 21.61 -9.42
CA ALA A 70 4.96 21.59 -10.14
C ALA A 70 6.11 22.22 -9.32
N GLN A 71 5.82 23.28 -8.55
CA GLN A 71 6.79 23.88 -7.63
C GLN A 71 7.05 22.99 -6.41
N ARG A 72 6.04 22.36 -5.86
CA ARG A 72 6.18 21.44 -4.72
C ARG A 72 6.98 20.18 -5.05
N LEU A 73 7.04 19.78 -6.32
CA LEU A 73 7.82 18.62 -6.78
C LEU A 73 9.33 18.88 -6.84
N ILE A 74 9.77 20.15 -6.79
CA ILE A 74 11.19 20.50 -6.94
C ILE A 74 12.10 19.71 -5.99
N PRO A 75 11.88 19.70 -4.66
CA PRO A 75 12.76 18.96 -3.76
C PRO A 75 12.76 17.46 -4.01
N TYR A 76 11.66 16.89 -4.48
CA TYR A 76 11.57 15.45 -4.75
C TYR A 76 12.30 15.06 -6.04
N ILE A 77 12.05 15.78 -7.14
CA ILE A 77 12.64 15.45 -8.44
C ILE A 77 14.13 15.78 -8.44
N SER A 78 14.53 16.93 -7.89
CA SER A 78 15.95 17.35 -7.87
C SER A 78 16.85 16.42 -7.05
N ASN A 79 16.30 15.77 -6.01
CA ASN A 79 17.04 14.88 -5.13
C ASN A 79 16.72 13.37 -5.40
N GLY A 80 15.86 13.09 -6.37
CA GLY A 80 15.47 11.73 -6.70
C GLY A 80 16.47 11.04 -7.62
N PRO A 81 17.17 9.98 -7.19
CA PRO A 81 18.25 9.36 -7.98
C PRO A 81 17.75 8.73 -9.29
N LEU A 82 16.46 8.38 -9.37
CA LEU A 82 15.87 7.76 -10.56
C LEU A 82 15.08 8.74 -11.43
N ILE A 83 14.78 9.95 -10.94
CA ILE A 83 13.85 10.87 -11.62
C ILE A 83 14.43 12.28 -11.86
N PHE A 84 15.67 12.59 -11.39
CA PHE A 84 16.29 13.91 -11.56
C PHE A 84 16.39 14.36 -13.02
N TRP A 85 16.49 13.43 -13.94
CA TRP A 85 16.57 13.67 -15.39
C TRP A 85 15.30 14.29 -16.00
N LEU A 86 14.18 14.26 -15.27
CA LEU A 86 12.92 14.84 -15.76
C LEU A 86 13.02 16.35 -15.99
N TYR A 87 13.78 17.06 -15.16
CA TYR A 87 13.92 18.51 -15.32
C TYR A 87 14.78 18.92 -16.52
N PRO A 88 15.96 18.34 -16.76
CA PRO A 88 16.67 18.57 -18.01
C PRO A 88 15.88 18.22 -19.27
N ALA A 89 15.02 17.18 -19.21
CA ALA A 89 14.25 16.73 -20.36
C ALA A 89 12.98 17.57 -20.64
N PHE A 90 12.24 17.95 -19.59
CA PHE A 90 10.89 18.53 -19.74
C PHE A 90 10.71 19.89 -19.06
N GLY A 91 11.70 20.39 -18.30
CA GLY A 91 11.54 21.53 -17.42
C GLY A 91 10.59 21.25 -16.25
N ILE A 92 10.45 22.22 -15.34
CA ILE A 92 9.66 22.04 -14.10
C ILE A 92 8.19 21.70 -14.41
N ARG A 93 7.57 22.43 -15.32
CA ARG A 93 6.17 22.26 -15.66
C ARG A 93 5.90 20.99 -16.47
N GLY A 94 6.75 20.71 -17.46
CA GLY A 94 6.66 19.51 -18.29
C GLY A 94 6.90 18.23 -17.50
N ALA A 95 7.82 18.22 -16.54
CA ALA A 95 8.04 17.09 -15.65
C ALA A 95 6.78 16.78 -14.80
N SER A 96 6.11 17.81 -14.26
CA SER A 96 4.85 17.64 -13.55
C SER A 96 3.77 17.03 -14.45
N TRP A 97 3.60 17.53 -15.66
CA TRP A 97 2.63 16.99 -16.61
C TRP A 97 2.95 15.55 -17.05
N PHE A 98 4.23 15.24 -17.24
CA PHE A 98 4.68 13.88 -17.55
C PHE A 98 4.29 12.91 -16.43
N LEU A 99 4.59 13.26 -15.18
CA LEU A 99 4.23 12.44 -14.02
C LEU A 99 2.72 12.29 -13.89
N GLY A 100 1.95 13.36 -14.05
CA GLY A 100 0.48 13.33 -14.03
C GLY A 100 -0.11 12.42 -15.11
N SER A 101 0.47 12.45 -16.32
CA SER A 101 0.06 11.57 -17.42
C SER A 101 0.35 10.10 -17.12
N CYS A 102 1.53 9.80 -16.53
CA CYS A 102 1.87 8.45 -16.07
C CYS A 102 0.90 7.98 -14.97
N GLU A 103 0.65 8.81 -13.96
CA GLU A 103 -0.26 8.50 -12.85
C GLU A 103 -1.68 8.21 -13.35
N TRP A 104 -2.22 9.02 -14.24
CA TRP A 104 -3.53 8.78 -14.83
C TRP A 104 -3.57 7.52 -15.71
N THR A 105 -2.51 7.26 -16.46
CA THR A 105 -2.39 6.03 -17.26
C THR A 105 -2.41 4.80 -16.35
N PHE A 106 -1.58 4.77 -15.32
CA PHE A 106 -1.51 3.64 -14.40
C PHE A 106 -2.79 3.49 -13.58
N GLY A 107 -3.38 4.60 -13.12
CA GLY A 107 -4.67 4.62 -12.45
C GLY A 107 -5.78 4.04 -13.33
N THR A 108 -5.83 4.41 -14.62
CA THR A 108 -6.77 3.87 -15.59
C THR A 108 -6.56 2.38 -15.84
N LEU A 109 -5.31 1.94 -15.98
CA LEU A 109 -4.99 0.51 -16.14
C LEU A 109 -5.36 -0.30 -14.89
N LEU A 110 -5.11 0.22 -13.70
CA LEU A 110 -5.56 -0.39 -12.44
C LEU A 110 -7.08 -0.48 -12.38
N PHE A 111 -7.80 0.55 -12.78
CA PHE A 111 -9.26 0.57 -12.85
C PHE A 111 -9.79 -0.48 -13.83
N LEU A 112 -9.25 -0.53 -15.04
CA LEU A 112 -9.61 -1.55 -16.02
C LEU A 112 -9.27 -2.96 -15.56
N GLY A 113 -8.34 -3.11 -14.63
CA GLY A 113 -7.99 -4.36 -13.96
C GLY A 113 -9.13 -5.02 -13.18
N PHE A 114 -10.24 -4.34 -12.90
CA PHE A 114 -11.43 -4.97 -12.34
C PHE A 114 -12.02 -5.99 -13.32
N TRP A 115 -11.98 -5.71 -14.61
CA TRP A 115 -12.52 -6.57 -15.66
C TRP A 115 -11.45 -7.36 -16.42
N ASN A 116 -10.27 -6.76 -16.64
CA ASN A 116 -9.19 -7.39 -17.40
C ASN A 116 -7.89 -7.44 -16.59
N LYS A 117 -7.54 -8.62 -16.09
CA LYS A 117 -6.37 -8.81 -15.22
C LYS A 117 -5.03 -8.54 -15.91
N LYS A 118 -4.96 -8.63 -17.24
CA LYS A 118 -3.74 -8.27 -18.00
C LYS A 118 -3.50 -6.76 -17.93
N LEU A 119 -4.56 -5.94 -18.10
CA LEU A 119 -4.47 -4.49 -17.93
C LEU A 119 -4.17 -4.11 -16.48
N GLY A 120 -4.80 -4.81 -15.52
CA GLY A 120 -4.51 -4.63 -14.10
C GLY A 120 -3.04 -4.89 -13.76
N ALA A 121 -2.46 -5.96 -14.29
CA ALA A 121 -1.05 -6.28 -14.11
C ALA A 121 -0.12 -5.19 -14.68
N LEU A 122 -0.44 -4.64 -15.86
CA LEU A 122 0.30 -3.51 -16.44
C LEU A 122 0.20 -2.26 -15.57
N GLY A 123 -1.00 -1.93 -15.07
CA GLY A 123 -1.21 -0.82 -14.14
C GLY A 123 -0.43 -1.01 -12.83
N ALA A 124 -0.46 -2.21 -12.28
CA ALA A 124 0.29 -2.54 -11.07
C ALA A 124 1.81 -2.48 -11.28
N LEU A 125 2.31 -2.89 -12.46
CA LEU A 125 3.72 -2.76 -12.80
C LEU A 125 4.14 -1.28 -12.89
N GLY A 126 3.34 -0.42 -13.55
CA GLY A 126 3.57 1.01 -13.59
C GLY A 126 3.52 1.65 -12.20
N SER A 127 2.59 1.19 -11.35
CA SER A 127 2.50 1.58 -9.94
C SER A 127 3.77 1.20 -9.15
N CYS A 128 4.30 -0.01 -9.33
CA CYS A 128 5.58 -0.41 -8.73
C CYS A 128 6.72 0.53 -9.17
N ALA A 129 6.82 0.83 -10.47
CA ALA A 129 7.84 1.75 -11.00
C ALA A 129 7.72 3.14 -10.36
N THR A 130 6.50 3.68 -10.23
CA THR A 130 6.24 4.97 -9.58
C THR A 130 6.73 4.97 -8.14
N PHE A 131 6.32 3.98 -7.33
CA PHE A 131 6.68 3.96 -5.90
C PHE A 131 8.11 3.52 -5.62
N ILE A 132 8.75 2.74 -6.50
CA ILE A 132 10.21 2.54 -6.46
C ILE A 132 10.89 3.90 -6.66
N GLY A 133 10.44 4.67 -7.66
CA GLY A 133 10.98 6.02 -7.89
C GLY A 133 10.89 6.90 -6.65
N THR A 134 9.72 6.98 -6.00
CA THR A 134 9.52 7.85 -4.83
C THR A 134 10.17 7.33 -3.56
N VAL A 135 10.16 6.03 -3.29
CA VAL A 135 10.84 5.44 -2.11
C VAL A 135 12.35 5.65 -2.17
N THR A 136 12.96 5.58 -3.35
CA THR A 136 14.39 5.83 -3.52
C THR A 136 14.80 7.27 -3.26
N ILE A 137 13.88 8.23 -3.21
CA ILE A 137 14.15 9.62 -2.85
C ILE A 137 14.44 9.77 -1.35
N ILE A 138 13.83 8.95 -0.50
CA ILE A 138 13.83 9.10 0.96
C ILE A 138 15.23 9.35 1.56
N PRO A 139 16.26 8.55 1.22
CA PRO A 139 17.61 8.76 1.78
C PRO A 139 18.29 10.05 1.32
N PHE A 140 17.84 10.62 0.19
CA PHE A 140 18.48 11.76 -0.46
C PHE A 140 17.73 13.09 -0.23
N MET A 141 16.65 13.07 0.58
CA MET A 141 15.90 14.28 0.89
C MET A 141 16.75 15.22 1.75
N PRO A 142 16.98 16.48 1.30
CA PRO A 142 17.63 17.48 2.13
C PRO A 142 16.76 17.76 3.36
N ASP A 143 17.39 17.95 4.50
CA ASP A 143 16.72 18.21 5.78
C ASP A 143 15.67 17.17 6.16
N GLY A 144 15.85 15.93 5.70
CA GLY A 144 14.91 14.84 5.95
C GLY A 144 15.02 14.20 7.33
N TRP A 145 16.11 14.48 8.07
CA TRP A 145 16.44 13.87 9.34
C TRP A 145 16.82 14.95 10.35
N ASP A 146 16.16 14.96 11.50
CA ASP A 146 16.33 15.99 12.52
C ASP A 146 17.65 15.81 13.25
N ALA A 147 18.62 16.72 12.99
CA ALA A 147 19.93 16.71 13.63
C ALA A 147 19.85 16.94 15.14
N SER A 148 18.83 17.68 15.64
CA SER A 148 18.65 17.94 17.08
C SER A 148 18.23 16.69 17.85
N ALA A 149 17.57 15.73 17.16
CA ALA A 149 17.17 14.44 17.69
C ALA A 149 18.18 13.31 17.38
N GLY A 150 19.38 13.65 16.90
CA GLY A 150 20.43 12.68 16.56
C GLY A 150 20.43 12.20 15.10
N GLY A 151 19.61 12.80 14.24
CA GLY A 151 19.52 12.42 12.82
C GLY A 151 18.62 11.22 12.59
N PHE A 152 19.03 10.30 11.68
CA PHE A 152 18.24 9.08 11.40
C PHE A 152 18.01 8.26 12.68
N PRO A 153 16.78 7.76 12.94
CA PRO A 153 15.57 7.76 12.12
C PRO A 153 14.55 8.88 12.45
N ALA A 154 14.95 9.96 13.08
CA ALA A 154 14.07 11.08 13.41
C ALA A 154 13.70 11.85 12.14
N MET A 155 12.52 11.54 11.58
CA MET A 155 12.04 12.10 10.32
C MET A 155 11.56 13.53 10.47
N THR A 156 11.95 14.41 9.54
CA THR A 156 11.48 15.78 9.42
C THR A 156 11.23 16.18 7.95
N GLY A 157 10.78 17.39 7.73
CA GLY A 157 10.53 17.90 6.38
C GLY A 157 9.55 17.05 5.57
N ASN A 158 9.98 16.62 4.40
CA ASN A 158 9.17 15.86 3.45
C ASN A 158 9.26 14.33 3.60
N VAL A 159 10.17 13.82 4.43
CA VAL A 159 10.40 12.38 4.60
C VAL A 159 9.16 11.66 5.17
N PRO A 160 8.46 12.18 6.22
CA PRO A 160 7.25 11.54 6.72
C PRO A 160 6.17 11.35 5.64
N PHE A 161 6.06 12.30 4.70
CA PHE A 161 5.12 12.18 3.58
C PHE A 161 5.51 11.08 2.60
N LEU A 162 6.81 10.91 2.31
CA LEU A 162 7.32 9.86 1.43
C LEU A 162 7.23 8.46 2.04
N MET A 163 7.24 8.35 3.38
CA MET A 163 7.18 7.03 4.06
C MET A 163 5.90 6.25 3.75
N LYS A 164 4.79 6.91 3.43
CA LYS A 164 3.57 6.22 2.97
C LYS A 164 3.80 5.41 1.69
N ASP A 165 4.75 5.85 0.85
CA ASP A 165 4.99 5.23 -0.46
C ASP A 165 5.63 3.85 -0.32
N VAL A 166 6.23 3.53 0.84
CA VAL A 166 6.66 2.16 1.19
C VAL A 166 5.46 1.21 1.24
N VAL A 167 4.36 1.65 1.87
CA VAL A 167 3.11 0.86 1.93
C VAL A 167 2.48 0.78 0.54
N LEU A 168 2.46 1.88 -0.22
CA LEU A 168 1.89 1.91 -1.57
C LEU A 168 2.68 1.01 -2.53
N LEU A 169 4.01 0.91 -2.37
CA LEU A 169 4.84 -0.04 -3.09
C LEU A 169 4.46 -1.49 -2.75
N ALA A 170 4.29 -1.82 -1.47
CA ALA A 170 3.89 -3.16 -1.05
C ALA A 170 2.51 -3.54 -1.61
N VAL A 171 1.55 -2.61 -1.60
CA VAL A 171 0.23 -2.80 -2.23
C VAL A 171 0.35 -3.01 -3.73
N SER A 172 1.23 -2.25 -4.42
CA SER A 172 1.47 -2.39 -5.86
C SER A 172 2.00 -3.77 -6.21
N VAL A 173 2.97 -4.28 -5.44
CA VAL A 173 3.54 -5.63 -5.60
C VAL A 173 2.47 -6.70 -5.33
N TYR A 174 1.64 -6.52 -4.31
CA TYR A 174 0.52 -7.42 -4.03
C TYR A 174 -0.46 -7.50 -5.21
N LEU A 175 -0.91 -6.36 -5.74
CA LEU A 175 -1.82 -6.31 -6.88
C LEU A 175 -1.20 -6.93 -8.14
N LEU A 176 0.07 -6.63 -8.42
CA LEU A 176 0.81 -7.23 -9.54
C LEU A 176 0.83 -8.76 -9.44
N LYS A 177 1.22 -9.28 -8.26
CA LYS A 177 1.24 -10.73 -7.99
C LYS A 177 -0.14 -11.35 -8.21
N GLN A 178 -1.19 -10.77 -7.65
CA GLN A 178 -2.55 -11.29 -7.76
C GLN A 178 -3.05 -11.32 -9.21
N ASP A 179 -2.80 -10.25 -9.97
CA ASP A 179 -3.24 -10.21 -11.37
C ASP A 179 -2.47 -11.19 -12.25
N VAL A 180 -1.15 -11.27 -12.08
CA VAL A 180 -0.31 -12.23 -12.84
C VAL A 180 -0.74 -13.67 -12.55
N GLN A 181 -0.96 -14.02 -11.28
CA GLN A 181 -1.43 -15.37 -10.91
C GLN A 181 -2.77 -15.71 -11.56
N ARG A 182 -3.72 -14.76 -11.60
CA ARG A 182 -5.03 -14.96 -12.23
C ARG A 182 -4.92 -15.11 -13.76
N VAL A 183 -4.03 -14.36 -14.40
CA VAL A 183 -3.76 -14.49 -15.85
C VAL A 183 -3.14 -15.85 -16.16
N VAL A 184 -2.16 -16.30 -15.37
CA VAL A 184 -1.51 -17.61 -15.57
C VAL A 184 -2.51 -18.74 -15.39
N LEU A 185 -3.32 -18.70 -14.32
CA LEU A 185 -4.35 -19.70 -14.07
C LEU A 185 -5.39 -19.77 -15.20
N ALA A 186 -5.89 -18.64 -15.67
CA ALA A 186 -6.84 -18.57 -16.77
C ALA A 186 -6.27 -19.19 -18.07
N ASN A 187 -4.98 -18.92 -18.38
CA ASN A 187 -4.31 -19.50 -19.54
C ASN A 187 -4.13 -21.03 -19.39
N ALA A 188 -3.80 -21.53 -18.20
CA ALA A 188 -3.67 -22.94 -17.94
C ALA A 188 -4.99 -23.71 -18.15
N LEU A 189 -6.10 -23.13 -17.69
CA LEU A 189 -7.43 -23.71 -17.85
C LEU A 189 -7.91 -23.70 -19.32
N SER A 190 -7.56 -22.68 -20.09
CA SER A 190 -7.94 -22.56 -21.50
C SER A 190 -7.10 -23.45 -22.42
N GLY A 191 -5.89 -23.83 -22.02
CA GLY A 191 -4.97 -24.70 -22.77
C GLY A 191 -5.18 -26.21 -22.51
N SER A 192 -6.06 -26.61 -21.58
CA SER A 192 -6.36 -28.01 -21.33
C SER A 192 -7.31 -28.55 -22.42
N PRO A 193 -6.92 -29.59 -23.23
CA PRO A 193 -7.82 -30.16 -24.20
C PRO A 193 -9.06 -30.75 -23.49
N ARG A 194 -10.25 -30.33 -23.89
CA ARG A 194 -11.50 -30.96 -23.44
C ARG A 194 -11.45 -32.44 -23.84
N ARG A 195 -11.28 -33.30 -22.87
CA ARG A 195 -11.45 -34.74 -23.01
C ARG A 195 -12.90 -35.09 -22.98
#